data_09a9a35df208651698a0d18960368bf1
#
_entry.id   09a9a35df208651698a0d18960368bf1
#
_cell.length_a   1.000
_cell.length_b   1.000
_cell.length_c   1.000
_cell.angle_alpha   90.00
_cell.angle_beta   90.00
_cell.angle_gamma   90.00
#
_symmetry.space_group_name_H-M   'P 1'
#
loop_
_entity.id
_entity.type
_entity.pdbx_description
1 polymer ?
#
loop_
_entity_poly.entity_id
_entity_poly.type
_entity_poly.pdbx_seq_one_letter_code
_entity_poly.pdbx_strand_id
1 'polypeptide(L)'
;MNSDHQKTGSSSTPLKGGAQRLNSGAQRLSRWSPSPLLYASAAVHVGAAAAVLARPRAWPWALGAVAANHVGLAAAGLWPRSQLLGPNWVRLPPQSGSPAQSGASGRVAITIDDGPDPAVTPRVLSQLAEHGALATFFCVGARVERHPDLARDIVGRGHQIENHSQRHRHNFSLLGPGGMAAEISRAQESILRVTGSSPLFFRAPAGLRNPFLDPVLTRLRLNLVSWTRRGFDTVNGNSDAVYRRLANPLEDGDILLLHDGNAARGRGGAPVILEVLPRLLDALAAKQLRPVTLRSAL
;
A
#
# COMPACT_ATOMS: atom_id res chain seq x y z
N MET A 1 -55.26 60.09 5.37
CA MET A 1 -55.01 59.10 6.43
C MET A 1 -54.14 58.04 5.80
N ASN A 2 -52.86 58.02 6.18
CA ASN A 2 -51.78 57.23 5.64
C ASN A 2 -51.92 55.74 5.97
N SER A 3 -51.66 54.92 4.98
CA SER A 3 -51.39 53.48 5.15
C SER A 3 -50.02 53.15 4.52
N ASP A 4 -49.06 52.96 5.43
CA ASP A 4 -47.68 52.55 5.11
C ASP A 4 -47.63 51.09 4.65
N HIS A 5 -47.12 50.86 3.47
CA HIS A 5 -46.75 49.54 2.95
C HIS A 5 -45.30 49.23 3.35
N GLN A 6 -45.12 48.36 4.33
CA GLN A 6 -43.83 47.77 4.68
C GLN A 6 -43.48 46.66 3.70
N LYS A 7 -42.46 46.86 2.85
CA LYS A 7 -41.83 45.86 2.02
C LYS A 7 -40.80 45.10 2.86
N THR A 8 -41.03 43.83 3.14
CA THR A 8 -40.05 42.90 3.67
C THR A 8 -39.15 42.42 2.56
N GLY A 9 -37.93 42.91 2.52
CA GLY A 9 -36.89 42.43 1.64
C GLY A 9 -36.25 41.14 2.19
N SER A 10 -36.45 40.03 1.51
CA SER A 10 -35.75 38.76 1.75
C SER A 10 -34.38 38.85 1.13
N SER A 11 -33.34 39.00 1.95
CA SER A 11 -31.95 38.88 1.50
C SER A 11 -31.51 37.40 1.52
N SER A 12 -31.48 36.81 0.35
CA SER A 12 -30.84 35.52 0.14
C SER A 12 -29.33 35.67 0.12
N THR A 13 -28.67 35.31 1.21
CA THR A 13 -27.20 35.20 1.28
C THR A 13 -26.76 33.97 0.52
N PRO A 14 -25.85 34.03 -0.47
CA PRO A 14 -25.32 32.84 -1.14
C PRO A 14 -24.39 32.10 -0.18
N LEU A 15 -24.70 30.82 0.04
CA LEU A 15 -23.79 29.87 0.72
C LEU A 15 -22.47 29.81 -0.04
N LYS A 16 -21.43 30.39 0.53
CA LYS A 16 -20.05 30.21 0.09
C LYS A 16 -19.69 28.74 0.30
N GLY A 17 -19.69 27.96 -0.79
CA GLY A 17 -19.09 26.64 -0.83
C GLY A 17 -17.63 26.74 -0.42
N GLY A 18 -17.32 26.25 0.77
CA GLY A 18 -15.97 26.07 1.25
C GLY A 18 -15.27 25.03 0.38
N ALA A 19 -14.58 25.47 -0.66
CA ALA A 19 -13.58 24.65 -1.32
C ALA A 19 -12.50 24.30 -0.27
N GLN A 20 -12.59 23.10 0.30
CA GLN A 20 -11.50 22.54 1.08
C GLN A 20 -10.25 22.58 0.21
N ARG A 21 -9.35 23.48 0.54
CA ARG A 21 -7.99 23.48 0.01
C ARG A 21 -7.40 22.13 0.42
N LEU A 22 -7.34 21.19 -0.50
CA LEU A 22 -6.51 20.00 -0.38
C LEU A 22 -5.10 20.51 -0.12
N ASN A 23 -4.67 20.34 1.12
CA ASN A 23 -3.32 20.63 1.55
C ASN A 23 -2.41 19.73 0.71
N SER A 24 -1.82 20.30 -0.32
CA SER A 24 -0.84 19.65 -1.19
C SER A 24 0.44 19.45 -0.40
N GLY A 25 0.39 18.53 0.56
CA GLY A 25 1.58 17.94 1.15
C GLY A 25 2.44 17.44 -0.01
N ALA A 26 3.60 18.03 -0.16
CA ALA A 26 4.49 17.99 -1.31
C ALA A 26 4.63 16.57 -1.89
N GLN A 27 3.73 16.17 -2.79
CA GLN A 27 4.06 15.17 -3.79
C GLN A 27 5.19 15.79 -4.62
N ARG A 28 6.42 15.46 -4.27
CA ARG A 28 7.53 15.83 -5.12
C ARG A 28 7.22 15.28 -6.51
N LEU A 29 7.11 16.18 -7.47
CA LEU A 29 7.28 15.87 -8.88
C LEU A 29 8.75 15.49 -9.08
N SER A 30 9.20 14.42 -8.41
CA SER A 30 10.57 13.95 -8.54
C SER A 30 10.65 13.25 -9.89
N ARG A 31 11.52 13.76 -10.76
CA ARG A 31 11.97 12.96 -11.90
C ARG A 31 12.51 11.65 -11.33
N TRP A 32 12.09 10.52 -11.90
CA TRP A 32 12.67 9.24 -11.55
C TRP A 32 14.19 9.27 -11.72
N SER A 33 14.89 8.73 -10.76
CA SER A 33 16.35 8.49 -10.85
C SER A 33 16.61 7.02 -10.50
N PRO A 34 17.51 6.34 -11.24
CA PRO A 34 17.89 4.98 -10.91
C PRO A 34 18.42 4.88 -9.49
N SER A 35 18.12 3.76 -8.82
CA SER A 35 18.73 3.45 -7.52
C SER A 35 20.24 3.19 -7.66
N PRO A 36 21.03 3.30 -6.57
CA PRO A 36 22.45 2.97 -6.59
C PRO A 36 22.75 1.58 -7.16
N LEU A 37 21.89 0.58 -6.86
CA LEU A 37 22.03 -0.76 -7.41
C LEU A 37 21.87 -0.80 -8.93
N LEU A 38 20.98 0.01 -9.50
CA LEU A 38 20.80 0.09 -10.96
C LEU A 38 21.97 0.80 -11.64
N TYR A 39 22.56 1.84 -11.02
CA TYR A 39 23.81 2.42 -11.52
C TYR A 39 24.96 1.43 -11.48
N ALA A 40 25.12 0.69 -10.37
CA ALA A 40 26.14 -0.36 -10.27
C ALA A 40 25.93 -1.45 -11.33
N SER A 41 24.67 -1.85 -11.56
CA SER A 41 24.32 -2.82 -12.62
C SER A 41 24.74 -2.30 -14.00
N ALA A 42 24.43 -1.07 -14.33
CA ALA A 42 24.88 -0.47 -15.62
C ALA A 42 26.39 -0.48 -15.75
N ALA A 43 27.12 -0.10 -14.68
CA ALA A 43 28.58 -0.11 -14.67
C ALA A 43 29.16 -1.52 -14.89
N VAL A 44 28.56 -2.55 -14.29
CA VAL A 44 28.96 -3.96 -14.52
C VAL A 44 28.82 -4.34 -16.00
N HIS A 45 27.71 -3.97 -16.64
CA HIS A 45 27.50 -4.30 -18.07
C HIS A 45 28.48 -3.56 -18.98
N VAL A 46 28.68 -2.26 -18.72
CA VAL A 46 29.65 -1.46 -19.49
C VAL A 46 31.08 -1.99 -19.30
N GLY A 47 31.47 -2.28 -18.06
CA GLY A 47 32.79 -2.83 -17.73
C GLY A 47 33.02 -4.21 -18.34
N ALA A 48 32.00 -5.09 -18.30
CA ALA A 48 32.04 -6.41 -18.93
C ALA A 48 32.24 -6.30 -20.44
N ALA A 49 31.46 -5.43 -21.10
CA ALA A 49 31.62 -5.19 -22.53
C ALA A 49 33.00 -4.65 -22.89
N ALA A 50 33.50 -3.64 -22.16
CA ALA A 50 34.84 -3.06 -22.36
C ALA A 50 35.96 -4.08 -22.14
N ALA A 51 35.84 -4.96 -21.14
CA ALA A 51 36.78 -6.02 -20.86
C ALA A 51 36.90 -7.04 -22.02
N VAL A 52 35.73 -7.43 -22.57
CA VAL A 52 35.68 -8.37 -23.71
C VAL A 52 36.26 -7.72 -24.97
N LEU A 53 35.95 -6.44 -25.22
CA LEU A 53 36.50 -5.71 -26.38
C LEU A 53 38.03 -5.57 -26.29
N ALA A 54 38.55 -5.26 -25.10
CA ALA A 54 39.99 -5.09 -24.88
C ALA A 54 40.75 -6.44 -24.85
N ARG A 55 40.13 -7.48 -24.33
CA ARG A 55 40.69 -8.84 -24.17
C ARG A 55 39.61 -9.89 -24.43
N PRO A 56 39.39 -10.36 -25.66
CA PRO A 56 38.34 -11.31 -26.01
C PRO A 56 38.30 -12.58 -25.12
N ARG A 57 39.47 -13.03 -24.64
CA ARG A 57 39.56 -14.17 -23.70
C ARG A 57 38.94 -13.93 -22.33
N ALA A 58 38.56 -12.66 -21.99
CA ALA A 58 37.92 -12.33 -20.73
C ALA A 58 36.40 -12.62 -20.72
N TRP A 59 35.82 -13.07 -21.84
CA TRP A 59 34.36 -13.29 -21.94
C TRP A 59 33.76 -14.19 -20.84
N PRO A 60 34.42 -15.26 -20.33
CA PRO A 60 33.79 -16.07 -19.27
C PRO A 60 33.66 -15.29 -17.97
N TRP A 61 34.65 -14.47 -17.64
CA TRP A 61 34.58 -13.58 -16.43
C TRP A 61 33.55 -12.46 -16.56
N ALA A 62 33.47 -11.88 -17.75
CA ALA A 62 32.45 -10.88 -18.08
C ALA A 62 31.04 -11.48 -17.97
N LEU A 63 30.82 -12.65 -18.51
CA LEU A 63 29.54 -13.37 -18.40
C LEU A 63 29.23 -13.73 -16.95
N GLY A 64 30.20 -14.21 -16.17
CA GLY A 64 30.05 -14.52 -14.75
C GLY A 64 29.67 -13.27 -13.94
N ALA A 65 30.31 -12.12 -14.20
CA ALA A 65 29.99 -10.85 -13.53
C ALA A 65 28.57 -10.37 -13.85
N VAL A 66 28.14 -10.44 -15.11
CA VAL A 66 26.78 -10.10 -15.54
C VAL A 66 25.75 -11.05 -14.91
N ALA A 67 26.03 -12.37 -14.92
CA ALA A 67 25.14 -13.34 -14.28
C ALA A 67 24.98 -13.08 -12.77
N ALA A 68 26.08 -12.86 -12.06
CA ALA A 68 26.06 -12.53 -10.63
C ALA A 68 25.28 -11.23 -10.35
N ASN A 69 25.44 -10.20 -11.20
CA ASN A 69 24.67 -8.98 -11.13
C ASN A 69 23.15 -9.22 -11.27
N HIS A 70 22.74 -10.05 -12.25
CA HIS A 70 21.32 -10.37 -12.41
C HIS A 70 20.76 -11.20 -11.26
N VAL A 71 21.53 -12.09 -10.66
CA VAL A 71 21.16 -12.79 -9.42
C VAL A 71 20.93 -11.77 -8.29
N GLY A 72 21.82 -10.77 -8.14
CA GLY A 72 21.65 -9.69 -7.16
C GLY A 72 20.39 -8.87 -7.39
N LEU A 73 20.09 -8.48 -8.64
CA LEU A 73 18.85 -7.77 -8.99
C LEU A 73 17.61 -8.63 -8.70
N ALA A 74 17.64 -9.92 -9.04
CA ALA A 74 16.55 -10.84 -8.75
C ALA A 74 16.34 -11.00 -7.24
N ALA A 75 17.40 -11.19 -6.46
CA ALA A 75 17.34 -11.27 -5.01
C ALA A 75 16.74 -10.01 -4.38
N ALA A 76 17.13 -8.81 -4.87
CA ALA A 76 16.55 -7.54 -4.43
C ALA A 76 15.05 -7.44 -4.76
N GLY A 77 14.60 -8.00 -5.88
CA GLY A 77 13.19 -8.02 -6.30
C GLY A 77 12.35 -9.07 -5.57
N LEU A 78 12.95 -10.19 -5.19
CA LEU A 78 12.31 -11.28 -4.44
C LEU A 78 12.22 -10.98 -2.93
N TRP A 79 12.90 -9.94 -2.45
CA TRP A 79 12.81 -9.51 -1.06
C TRP A 79 11.81 -8.35 -0.94
N PRO A 80 10.56 -8.59 -0.46
CA PRO A 80 9.47 -7.59 -0.49
C PRO A 80 9.78 -6.28 0.23
N ARG A 81 10.62 -6.32 1.28
CA ARG A 81 11.01 -5.15 2.07
C ARG A 81 12.29 -4.47 1.56
N SER A 82 12.87 -4.95 0.48
CA SER A 82 14.05 -4.32 -0.14
C SER A 82 13.78 -2.85 -0.50
N GLN A 83 14.79 -2.01 -0.40
CA GLN A 83 14.82 -0.64 -0.91
C GLN A 83 15.87 -0.47 -2.01
N LEU A 84 16.53 -1.55 -2.38
CA LEU A 84 17.61 -1.55 -3.36
C LEU A 84 17.16 -1.23 -4.80
N LEU A 85 15.89 -1.48 -5.11
CA LEU A 85 15.30 -1.20 -6.43
C LEU A 85 14.46 0.09 -6.47
N GLY A 86 14.62 0.97 -5.50
CA GLY A 86 13.89 2.23 -5.35
C GLY A 86 13.14 2.34 -4.02
N PRO A 87 12.53 3.50 -3.73
CA PRO A 87 11.80 3.77 -2.48
C PRO A 87 10.72 2.72 -2.20
N ASN A 88 10.56 2.36 -0.94
CA ASN A 88 9.57 1.40 -0.49
C ASN A 88 9.23 1.68 0.99
N TRP A 89 7.98 1.98 1.28
CA TRP A 89 7.54 2.17 2.65
C TRP A 89 7.42 0.81 3.34
N VAL A 90 8.33 0.51 4.23
CA VAL A 90 8.32 -0.69 5.06
C VAL A 90 7.86 -0.40 6.49
N ARG A 91 7.86 0.88 6.86
CA ARG A 91 7.41 1.45 8.14
C ARG A 91 6.82 2.83 7.86
N LEU A 92 5.89 3.29 8.69
CA LEU A 92 5.38 4.67 8.62
C LEU A 92 6.53 5.66 8.85
N PRO A 93 6.54 6.80 8.15
CA PRO A 93 7.50 7.85 8.43
C PRO A 93 7.30 8.38 9.86
N PRO A 94 8.39 8.80 10.54
CA PRO A 94 8.29 9.38 11.87
C PRO A 94 7.40 10.61 11.87
N GLN A 95 6.65 10.83 12.96
CA GLN A 95 5.90 12.07 13.15
C GLN A 95 6.86 13.24 13.37
N SER A 96 6.55 14.37 12.74
CA SER A 96 7.20 15.64 13.05
C SER A 96 6.85 16.02 14.50
N GLY A 97 7.83 16.01 15.40
CA GLY A 97 7.64 16.14 16.85
C GLY A 97 7.64 14.77 17.52
N SER A 98 8.73 14.47 18.23
CA SER A 98 8.95 13.14 18.82
C SER A 98 7.83 12.77 19.79
N PRO A 99 7.26 11.53 19.76
CA PRO A 99 6.27 11.06 20.73
C PRO A 99 6.73 11.21 22.19
N ALA A 100 8.03 11.11 22.43
CA ALA A 100 8.64 11.31 23.73
C ALA A 100 8.49 12.74 24.28
N GLN A 101 8.24 13.74 23.42
CA GLN A 101 8.09 15.14 23.81
C GLN A 101 6.63 15.60 23.87
N SER A 102 5.70 14.89 23.22
CA SER A 102 4.29 15.31 23.09
C SER A 102 3.28 14.45 23.86
N GLY A 103 3.70 13.34 24.48
CA GLY A 103 2.76 12.37 25.05
C GLY A 103 1.83 11.73 24.03
N ALA A 104 2.12 11.87 22.73
CA ALA A 104 1.30 11.35 21.64
C ALA A 104 1.39 9.82 21.58
N SER A 105 0.24 9.17 21.40
CA SER A 105 0.17 7.72 21.12
C SER A 105 0.93 7.36 19.87
N GLY A 106 1.66 6.24 19.88
CA GLY A 106 2.29 5.69 18.68
C GLY A 106 1.25 5.34 17.61
N ARG A 107 1.67 5.24 16.34
CA ARG A 107 0.80 4.94 15.20
C ARG A 107 1.17 3.61 14.57
N VAL A 108 0.17 2.85 14.18
CA VAL A 108 0.34 1.59 13.43
C VAL A 108 -0.62 1.59 12.25
N ALA A 109 -0.15 1.23 11.06
CA ALA A 109 -1.04 1.03 9.92
C ALA A 109 -1.46 -0.44 9.83
N ILE A 110 -2.77 -0.70 9.96
CA ILE A 110 -3.37 -1.98 9.59
C ILE A 110 -3.63 -1.93 8.09
N THR A 111 -3.02 -2.86 7.34
CA THR A 111 -3.21 -2.96 5.90
C THR A 111 -3.76 -4.34 5.53
N ILE A 112 -4.74 -4.36 4.62
CA ILE A 112 -5.52 -5.55 4.28
C ILE A 112 -5.52 -5.69 2.76
N ASP A 113 -5.01 -6.82 2.26
CA ASP A 113 -4.78 -7.06 0.85
C ASP A 113 -5.83 -7.99 0.23
N ASP A 114 -5.87 -8.00 -1.09
CA ASP A 114 -6.64 -8.91 -1.96
C ASP A 114 -8.14 -8.63 -2.05
N GLY A 115 -8.72 -7.80 -1.20
CA GLY A 115 -10.16 -7.49 -1.20
C GLY A 115 -10.65 -6.66 -2.40
N PRO A 116 -11.94 -6.24 -2.36
CA PRO A 116 -12.93 -6.64 -1.39
C PRO A 116 -13.45 -8.07 -1.60
N ASP A 117 -13.71 -8.77 -0.50
CA ASP A 117 -14.33 -10.10 -0.50
C ASP A 117 -15.71 -10.04 0.17
N PRO A 118 -16.82 -10.40 -0.52
CA PRO A 118 -18.18 -10.24 0.00
C PRO A 118 -18.49 -11.10 1.23
N ALA A 119 -17.73 -12.18 1.46
CA ALA A 119 -17.92 -13.04 2.62
C ALA A 119 -17.09 -12.62 3.84
N VAL A 120 -16.03 -11.88 3.63
CA VAL A 120 -15.03 -11.55 4.68
C VAL A 120 -14.99 -10.06 5.01
N THR A 121 -14.89 -9.21 4.00
CA THR A 121 -14.71 -7.76 4.18
C THR A 121 -15.80 -7.12 5.06
N PRO A 122 -17.12 -7.46 4.95
CA PRO A 122 -18.13 -6.86 5.83
C PRO A 122 -17.89 -7.15 7.32
N ARG A 123 -17.42 -8.35 7.64
CA ARG A 123 -17.09 -8.76 9.01
C ARG A 123 -15.86 -8.05 9.53
N VAL A 124 -14.84 -7.87 8.68
CA VAL A 124 -13.64 -7.08 8.98
C VAL A 124 -14.02 -5.62 9.28
N LEU A 125 -14.89 -5.03 8.48
CA LEU A 125 -15.39 -3.66 8.70
C LEU A 125 -16.15 -3.52 10.02
N SER A 126 -16.97 -4.52 10.40
CA SER A 126 -17.65 -4.53 11.70
C SER A 126 -16.65 -4.56 12.86
N GLN A 127 -15.67 -5.46 12.81
CA GLN A 127 -14.63 -5.56 13.83
C GLN A 127 -13.79 -4.29 13.97
N LEU A 128 -13.44 -3.64 12.86
CA LEU A 128 -12.74 -2.34 12.87
C LEU A 128 -13.62 -1.25 13.51
N ALA A 129 -14.92 -1.21 13.20
CA ALA A 129 -15.85 -0.24 13.76
C ALA A 129 -16.05 -0.43 15.27
N GLU A 130 -16.16 -1.68 15.76
CA GLU A 130 -16.25 -2.01 17.19
C GLU A 130 -15.08 -1.46 18.01
N HIS A 131 -13.90 -1.32 17.39
CA HIS A 131 -12.69 -0.78 18.04
C HIS A 131 -12.38 0.67 17.64
N GLY A 132 -13.24 1.35 16.90
CA GLY A 132 -12.98 2.70 16.37
C GLY A 132 -11.70 2.79 15.52
N ALA A 133 -11.31 1.70 14.87
CA ALA A 133 -10.05 1.57 14.16
C ALA A 133 -10.21 1.87 12.67
N LEU A 134 -9.22 2.53 12.07
CA LEU A 134 -9.14 2.76 10.64
C LEU A 134 -8.06 1.87 10.01
N ALA A 135 -8.30 1.43 8.78
CA ALA A 135 -7.39 0.58 8.02
C ALA A 135 -7.22 1.06 6.57
N THR A 136 -6.19 0.57 5.90
CA THR A 136 -5.96 0.76 4.47
C THR A 136 -6.13 -0.58 3.75
N PHE A 137 -7.01 -0.64 2.78
CA PHE A 137 -7.30 -1.82 1.97
C PHE A 137 -6.57 -1.70 0.63
N PHE A 138 -5.65 -2.61 0.33
CA PHE A 138 -5.06 -2.76 -1.00
C PHE A 138 -5.95 -3.67 -1.84
N CYS A 139 -6.86 -3.06 -2.60
CA CYS A 139 -7.87 -3.78 -3.34
C CYS A 139 -7.43 -4.13 -4.75
N VAL A 140 -7.83 -5.32 -5.20
CA VAL A 140 -7.69 -5.77 -6.58
C VAL A 140 -8.76 -5.06 -7.43
N GLY A 141 -8.35 -4.32 -8.46
CA GLY A 141 -9.26 -3.51 -9.28
C GLY A 141 -10.45 -4.31 -9.84
N ALA A 142 -10.22 -5.52 -10.34
CA ALA A 142 -11.28 -6.39 -10.82
C ALA A 142 -12.29 -6.82 -9.72
N ARG A 143 -11.86 -6.89 -8.46
CA ARG A 143 -12.76 -7.16 -7.33
C ARG A 143 -13.56 -5.92 -6.94
N VAL A 144 -12.95 -4.74 -7.02
CA VAL A 144 -13.65 -3.45 -6.84
C VAL A 144 -14.77 -3.29 -7.87
N GLU A 145 -14.50 -3.61 -9.14
CA GLU A 145 -15.52 -3.57 -10.20
C GLU A 145 -16.64 -4.59 -9.97
N ARG A 146 -16.34 -5.77 -9.43
CA ARG A 146 -17.31 -6.82 -9.17
C ARG A 146 -18.18 -6.54 -7.94
N HIS A 147 -17.63 -5.84 -6.96
CA HIS A 147 -18.30 -5.55 -5.68
C HIS A 147 -18.26 -4.04 -5.37
N PRO A 148 -18.86 -3.19 -6.24
CA PRO A 148 -18.73 -1.74 -6.16
C PRO A 148 -19.34 -1.15 -4.87
N ASP A 149 -20.47 -1.71 -4.39
CA ASP A 149 -21.12 -1.22 -3.18
C ASP A 149 -20.27 -1.50 -1.93
N LEU A 150 -19.62 -2.65 -1.89
CA LEU A 150 -18.72 -3.00 -0.80
C LEU A 150 -17.47 -2.11 -0.80
N ALA A 151 -16.95 -1.77 -1.97
CA ALA A 151 -15.84 -0.81 -2.09
C ALA A 151 -16.27 0.60 -1.63
N ARG A 152 -17.49 1.04 -1.93
CA ARG A 152 -18.05 2.30 -1.41
C ARG A 152 -18.25 2.26 0.11
N ASP A 153 -18.69 1.14 0.67
CA ASP A 153 -18.87 0.96 2.12
C ASP A 153 -17.52 1.06 2.85
N ILE A 154 -16.45 0.46 2.33
CA ILE A 154 -15.09 0.63 2.88
C ILE A 154 -14.74 2.11 3.01
N VAL A 155 -14.88 2.88 1.94
CA VAL A 155 -14.52 4.31 1.92
C VAL A 155 -15.51 5.13 2.76
N GLY A 156 -16.80 4.82 2.71
CA GLY A 156 -17.87 5.50 3.47
C GLY A 156 -17.70 5.40 4.98
N ARG A 157 -17.03 4.34 5.48
CA ARG A 157 -16.67 4.16 6.90
C ARG A 157 -15.33 4.84 7.27
N GLY A 158 -14.69 5.59 6.36
CA GLY A 158 -13.46 6.33 6.61
C GLY A 158 -12.18 5.52 6.38
N HIS A 159 -12.27 4.25 5.97
CA HIS A 159 -11.12 3.49 5.54
C HIS A 159 -10.64 3.94 4.17
N GLN A 160 -9.47 3.49 3.76
CA GLN A 160 -8.92 3.86 2.46
C GLN A 160 -8.72 2.66 1.57
N ILE A 161 -8.99 2.85 0.28
CA ILE A 161 -8.68 1.88 -0.76
C ILE A 161 -7.47 2.36 -1.53
N GLU A 162 -6.47 1.49 -1.65
CA GLU A 162 -5.24 1.66 -2.38
C GLU A 162 -5.06 0.54 -3.41
N ASN A 163 -4.10 0.69 -4.31
CA ASN A 163 -3.97 -0.14 -5.51
C ASN A 163 -3.20 -1.44 -5.27
N HIS A 164 -3.83 -2.59 -5.60
CA HIS A 164 -3.20 -3.92 -5.57
C HIS A 164 -3.20 -4.60 -6.96
N SER A 165 -2.96 -3.84 -8.03
CA SER A 165 -3.07 -4.22 -9.45
C SER A 165 -4.51 -4.55 -9.89
N GLN A 166 -4.74 -4.67 -11.21
CA GLN A 166 -6.08 -4.93 -11.73
C GLN A 166 -6.53 -6.38 -11.52
N ARG A 167 -5.62 -7.35 -11.70
CA ARG A 167 -5.96 -8.78 -11.74
C ARG A 167 -5.21 -9.63 -10.73
N HIS A 168 -4.33 -9.03 -9.91
CA HIS A 168 -3.48 -9.74 -8.97
C HIS A 168 -2.74 -10.93 -9.63
N ARG A 169 -2.05 -10.66 -10.75
CA ARG A 169 -1.38 -11.71 -11.53
C ARG A 169 -0.20 -12.30 -10.73
N HIS A 170 -0.13 -13.63 -10.62
CA HIS A 170 0.97 -14.31 -9.94
C HIS A 170 2.35 -14.02 -10.58
N ASN A 171 2.37 -13.75 -11.89
CA ASN A 171 3.58 -13.38 -12.61
C ASN A 171 3.77 -11.85 -12.74
N PHE A 172 3.17 -11.04 -11.87
CA PHE A 172 3.26 -9.58 -11.93
C PHE A 172 4.72 -9.10 -11.96
N SER A 173 5.59 -9.68 -11.12
CA SER A 173 7.02 -9.32 -11.05
C SER A 173 7.84 -9.69 -12.29
N LEU A 174 7.29 -10.48 -13.20
CA LEU A 174 7.91 -10.83 -14.48
C LEU A 174 7.45 -9.98 -15.65
N LEU A 175 6.48 -9.08 -15.41
CA LEU A 175 5.99 -8.17 -16.46
C LEU A 175 7.04 -7.13 -16.82
N GLY A 176 7.08 -6.77 -18.09
CA GLY A 176 7.79 -5.58 -18.56
C GLY A 176 7.07 -4.29 -18.14
N PRO A 177 7.69 -3.11 -18.35
CA PRO A 177 7.17 -1.83 -17.89
C PRO A 177 5.77 -1.49 -18.44
N GLY A 178 5.47 -1.84 -19.70
CA GLY A 178 4.15 -1.64 -20.28
C GLY A 178 3.06 -2.50 -19.62
N GLY A 179 3.38 -3.78 -19.34
CA GLY A 179 2.46 -4.68 -18.66
C GLY A 179 2.17 -4.25 -17.21
N MET A 180 3.20 -3.83 -16.48
CA MET A 180 3.03 -3.27 -15.13
C MET A 180 2.18 -2.00 -15.16
N ALA A 181 2.50 -1.06 -16.05
CA ALA A 181 1.73 0.18 -16.19
C ALA A 181 0.26 -0.09 -16.50
N ALA A 182 -0.05 -1.02 -17.40
CA ALA A 182 -1.42 -1.38 -17.74
C ALA A 182 -2.20 -1.98 -16.55
N GLU A 183 -1.58 -2.91 -15.78
CA GLU A 183 -2.20 -3.51 -14.59
C GLU A 183 -2.46 -2.45 -13.50
N ILE A 184 -1.52 -1.55 -13.28
CA ILE A 184 -1.63 -0.52 -12.24
C ILE A 184 -2.63 0.57 -12.66
N SER A 185 -2.54 1.11 -13.89
CA SER A 185 -3.42 2.18 -14.36
C SER A 185 -4.89 1.74 -14.42
N ARG A 186 -5.17 0.52 -14.89
CA ARG A 186 -6.53 -0.01 -14.88
C ARG A 186 -7.11 -0.10 -13.47
N ALA A 187 -6.32 -0.54 -12.50
CA ALA A 187 -6.78 -0.57 -11.10
C ALA A 187 -7.02 0.84 -10.56
N GLN A 188 -6.17 1.83 -10.90
CA GLN A 188 -6.40 3.24 -10.57
C GLN A 188 -7.75 3.72 -11.08
N GLU A 189 -8.03 3.47 -12.37
CA GLU A 189 -9.27 3.86 -13.03
C GLU A 189 -10.49 3.15 -12.41
N SER A 190 -10.39 1.85 -12.14
CA SER A 190 -11.47 1.06 -11.52
C SER A 190 -11.80 1.57 -10.13
N ILE A 191 -10.78 1.81 -9.29
CA ILE A 191 -10.97 2.30 -7.92
C ILE A 191 -11.53 3.72 -7.95
N LEU A 192 -10.95 4.62 -8.74
CA LEU A 192 -11.44 6.00 -8.86
C LEU A 192 -12.89 6.05 -9.32
N ARG A 193 -13.25 5.31 -10.37
CA ARG A 193 -14.61 5.27 -10.91
C ARG A 193 -15.63 4.79 -9.89
N VAL A 194 -15.29 3.80 -9.07
CA VAL A 194 -16.22 3.21 -8.11
C VAL A 194 -16.31 4.03 -6.82
N THR A 195 -15.20 4.53 -6.32
CA THR A 195 -15.09 5.14 -4.99
C THR A 195 -15.00 6.66 -5.00
N GLY A 196 -14.72 7.28 -6.15
CA GLY A 196 -14.43 8.71 -6.26
C GLY A 196 -13.05 9.10 -5.71
N SER A 197 -12.25 8.16 -5.22
CA SER A 197 -10.94 8.41 -4.60
C SER A 197 -9.81 7.76 -5.40
N SER A 198 -8.81 8.56 -5.80
CA SER A 198 -7.61 8.04 -6.46
C SER A 198 -6.66 7.42 -5.45
N PRO A 199 -6.17 6.17 -5.66
CA PRO A 199 -5.09 5.61 -4.85
C PRO A 199 -3.80 6.46 -4.92
N LEU A 200 -3.10 6.53 -3.80
CA LEU A 200 -1.79 7.19 -3.65
C LEU A 200 -0.67 6.18 -3.39
N PHE A 201 -1.05 4.97 -3.03
CA PHE A 201 -0.13 3.88 -2.74
C PHE A 201 -0.41 2.69 -3.64
N PHE A 202 0.65 1.93 -3.89
CA PHE A 202 0.63 0.66 -4.59
C PHE A 202 1.33 -0.40 -3.76
N ARG A 203 0.75 -1.59 -3.69
CA ARG A 203 1.43 -2.78 -3.18
C ARG A 203 1.50 -3.83 -4.28
N ALA A 204 2.70 -4.34 -4.52
CA ALA A 204 2.91 -5.37 -5.55
C ALA A 204 2.31 -6.70 -5.09
N PRO A 205 1.65 -7.46 -5.98
CA PRO A 205 1.23 -8.84 -5.71
C PRO A 205 2.36 -9.68 -5.11
N ALA A 206 2.07 -10.39 -4.02
CA ALA A 206 3.04 -11.12 -3.20
C ALA A 206 4.23 -10.29 -2.65
N GLY A 207 4.23 -8.98 -2.85
CA GLY A 207 5.34 -8.07 -2.53
C GLY A 207 6.52 -8.16 -3.49
N LEU A 208 6.40 -8.90 -4.60
CA LEU A 208 7.49 -9.17 -5.54
C LEU A 208 7.56 -8.10 -6.63
N ARG A 209 8.78 -7.70 -6.99
CA ARG A 209 9.01 -6.67 -8.00
C ARG A 209 10.28 -6.93 -8.83
N ASN A 210 10.41 -6.18 -9.90
CA ASN A 210 11.62 -6.10 -10.70
C ASN A 210 12.06 -4.63 -10.87
N PRO A 211 13.21 -4.34 -11.50
CA PRO A 211 13.71 -2.98 -11.69
C PRO A 211 12.78 -2.01 -12.45
N PHE A 212 11.78 -2.51 -13.19
CA PHE A 212 10.87 -1.66 -13.96
C PHE A 212 9.72 -1.08 -13.13
N LEU A 213 9.46 -1.59 -11.92
CA LEU A 213 8.33 -1.15 -11.13
C LEU A 213 8.48 0.31 -10.66
N ASP A 214 9.65 0.67 -10.13
CA ASP A 214 9.89 2.01 -9.58
C ASP A 214 9.69 3.15 -10.60
N PRO A 215 10.25 3.12 -11.84
CA PRO A 215 9.97 4.13 -12.85
C PRO A 215 8.50 4.18 -13.27
N VAL A 216 7.80 3.04 -13.27
CA VAL A 216 6.36 3.00 -13.56
C VAL A 216 5.56 3.69 -12.46
N LEU A 217 5.84 3.39 -11.19
CA LEU A 217 5.17 4.03 -10.05
C LEU A 217 5.44 5.53 -9.99
N THR A 218 6.68 5.97 -10.23
CA THR A 218 7.03 7.39 -10.29
C THR A 218 6.20 8.12 -11.36
N ARG A 219 6.08 7.55 -12.56
CA ARG A 219 5.25 8.12 -13.62
C ARG A 219 3.76 8.19 -13.24
N LEU A 220 3.26 7.19 -12.52
CA LEU A 220 1.87 7.12 -12.05
C LEU A 220 1.65 7.86 -10.73
N ARG A 221 2.69 8.47 -10.15
CA ARG A 221 2.65 9.21 -8.87
C ARG A 221 2.16 8.35 -7.70
N LEU A 222 2.61 7.11 -7.64
CA LEU A 222 2.27 6.16 -6.60
C LEU A 222 3.48 5.86 -5.72
N ASN A 223 3.24 5.71 -4.43
CA ASN A 223 4.22 5.25 -3.45
C ASN A 223 4.14 3.74 -3.32
N LEU A 224 5.29 3.05 -3.40
CA LEU A 224 5.36 1.62 -3.09
C LEU A 224 5.29 1.41 -1.58
N VAL A 225 4.46 0.46 -1.15
CA VAL A 225 4.33 0.08 0.25
C VAL A 225 4.46 -1.43 0.41
N SER A 226 5.32 -1.82 1.32
CA SER A 226 5.42 -3.18 1.83
C SER A 226 4.83 -3.25 3.26
N TRP A 227 5.50 -3.93 4.16
CA TRP A 227 5.06 -4.12 5.55
C TRP A 227 6.26 -4.28 6.47
N THR A 228 6.07 -3.96 7.73
CA THR A 228 7.02 -4.31 8.79
C THR A 228 6.80 -5.75 9.21
N ARG A 229 5.51 -6.15 9.36
CA ARG A 229 5.10 -7.46 9.87
C ARG A 229 4.07 -8.13 8.98
N ARG A 230 4.24 -9.44 8.79
CA ARG A 230 3.36 -10.31 8.00
C ARG A 230 3.00 -11.55 8.80
N GLY A 231 1.70 -11.84 8.90
CA GLY A 231 1.20 -13.03 9.60
C GLY A 231 1.31 -14.34 8.83
N PHE A 232 1.44 -14.26 7.50
CA PHE A 232 1.29 -15.38 6.56
C PHE A 232 -0.11 -16.02 6.60
N ASP A 233 -1.10 -15.21 6.83
CA ASP A 233 -2.51 -15.55 6.98
C ASP A 233 -3.19 -16.04 5.70
N THR A 234 -2.52 -16.00 4.55
CA THR A 234 -2.98 -16.63 3.29
C THR A 234 -2.66 -18.12 3.21
N VAL A 235 -1.69 -18.60 3.98
CA VAL A 235 -1.22 -20.00 3.96
C VAL A 235 -1.26 -20.68 5.32
N ASN A 236 -1.45 -19.92 6.39
CA ASN A 236 -1.47 -20.42 7.75
C ASN A 236 -2.82 -20.10 8.41
N GLY A 237 -3.64 -21.14 8.62
CA GLY A 237 -4.94 -21.05 9.32
C GLY A 237 -4.84 -21.09 10.85
N ASN A 238 -3.63 -21.19 11.44
CA ASN A 238 -3.45 -21.14 12.89
C ASN A 238 -3.45 -19.69 13.38
N SER A 239 -4.56 -19.23 13.94
CA SER A 239 -4.75 -17.85 14.40
C SER A 239 -3.72 -17.42 15.46
N ASP A 240 -3.28 -18.31 16.34
CA ASP A 240 -2.25 -18.00 17.35
C ASP A 240 -0.89 -17.76 16.70
N ALA A 241 -0.52 -18.56 15.71
CA ALA A 241 0.75 -18.40 15.02
C ALA A 241 0.76 -17.12 14.17
N VAL A 242 -0.35 -16.80 13.49
CA VAL A 242 -0.53 -15.56 12.73
C VAL A 242 -0.47 -14.36 13.67
N TYR A 243 -1.23 -14.37 14.75
CA TYR A 243 -1.26 -13.32 15.76
C TYR A 243 0.15 -13.04 16.33
N ARG A 244 0.87 -14.08 16.80
CA ARG A 244 2.22 -13.90 17.37
C ARG A 244 3.20 -13.25 16.39
N ARG A 245 3.12 -13.57 15.09
CA ARG A 245 3.99 -12.95 14.07
C ARG A 245 3.67 -11.47 13.85
N LEU A 246 2.42 -11.08 13.98
CA LEU A 246 1.99 -9.68 13.82
C LEU A 246 2.21 -8.87 15.08
N ALA A 247 1.93 -9.45 16.26
CA ALA A 247 1.85 -8.74 17.52
C ALA A 247 3.15 -8.69 18.32
N ASN A 248 4.19 -9.47 17.98
CA ASN A 248 5.38 -9.57 18.83
C ASN A 248 6.70 -9.21 18.13
N PRO A 249 7.32 -8.07 18.51
CA PRO A 249 6.74 -6.94 19.25
C PRO A 249 5.95 -6.00 18.33
N LEU A 250 4.91 -5.32 18.87
CA LEU A 250 4.26 -4.18 18.19
C LEU A 250 4.96 -2.90 18.57
N GLU A 251 5.28 -2.07 17.58
CA GLU A 251 6.03 -0.82 17.74
C GLU A 251 5.39 0.31 16.94
N ASP A 252 5.66 1.55 17.37
CA ASP A 252 5.28 2.74 16.60
C ASP A 252 5.82 2.70 15.18
N GLY A 253 4.98 3.09 14.24
CA GLY A 253 5.31 3.08 12.82
C GLY A 253 5.18 1.74 12.13
N ASP A 254 4.79 0.66 12.81
CA ASP A 254 4.59 -0.64 12.14
C ASP A 254 3.51 -0.57 11.07
N ILE A 255 3.76 -1.24 9.96
CA ILE A 255 2.79 -1.53 8.89
C ILE A 255 2.51 -3.03 8.94
N LEU A 256 1.28 -3.39 9.32
CA LEU A 256 0.84 -4.78 9.49
C LEU A 256 0.12 -5.25 8.24
N LEU A 257 0.47 -6.44 7.76
CA LEU A 257 -0.14 -7.06 6.59
C LEU A 257 -1.06 -8.21 6.98
N LEU A 258 -2.32 -8.08 6.59
CA LEU A 258 -3.40 -9.06 6.66
C LEU A 258 -4.07 -9.20 5.29
N HIS A 259 -4.95 -10.20 5.13
CA HIS A 259 -5.69 -10.43 3.90
C HIS A 259 -7.17 -10.74 4.19
N ASP A 260 -8.09 -10.02 3.54
CA ASP A 260 -9.52 -10.38 3.54
C ASP A 260 -9.88 -11.24 2.32
N GLY A 261 -9.25 -11.01 1.18
CA GLY A 261 -9.27 -11.95 0.07
C GLY A 261 -8.18 -13.02 0.22
N ASN A 262 -8.46 -14.26 -0.12
CA ASN A 262 -7.51 -15.39 -0.08
C ASN A 262 -6.98 -15.76 1.34
N ALA A 263 -7.64 -15.31 2.42
CA ALA A 263 -7.27 -15.72 3.77
C ALA A 263 -7.41 -17.22 3.97
N ALA A 264 -6.41 -17.85 4.60
CA ALA A 264 -6.48 -19.24 5.02
C ALA A 264 -7.63 -19.44 6.03
N ARG A 265 -8.18 -20.64 6.08
CA ARG A 265 -9.25 -20.97 7.01
C ARG A 265 -8.69 -21.59 8.27
N GLY A 266 -9.18 -21.13 9.42
CA GLY A 266 -8.90 -21.70 10.73
C GLY A 266 -9.59 -23.05 10.94
N ARG A 267 -9.37 -23.66 12.11
CA ARG A 267 -9.96 -24.97 12.48
C ARG A 267 -11.49 -24.99 12.40
N GLY A 268 -12.15 -23.86 12.66
CA GLY A 268 -13.61 -23.68 12.55
C GLY A 268 -14.11 -23.36 11.15
N GLY A 269 -13.26 -23.40 10.11
CA GLY A 269 -13.62 -23.08 8.73
C GLY A 269 -13.75 -21.58 8.41
N ALA A 270 -13.67 -20.70 9.40
CA ALA A 270 -13.71 -19.26 9.20
C ALA A 270 -12.35 -18.74 8.68
N PRO A 271 -12.34 -17.66 7.87
CA PRO A 271 -11.10 -16.97 7.50
C PRO A 271 -10.33 -16.51 8.74
N VAL A 272 -9.03 -16.83 8.78
CA VAL A 272 -8.19 -16.64 9.97
C VAL A 272 -8.06 -15.18 10.41
N ILE A 273 -8.18 -14.24 9.47
CA ILE A 273 -8.20 -12.80 9.78
C ILE A 273 -9.28 -12.44 10.80
N LEU A 274 -10.45 -13.09 10.73
CA LEU A 274 -11.59 -12.79 11.60
C LEU A 274 -11.37 -13.21 13.07
N GLU A 275 -10.43 -14.13 13.31
CA GLU A 275 -9.97 -14.50 14.66
C GLU A 275 -8.79 -13.66 15.12
N VAL A 276 -7.96 -13.22 14.20
CA VAL A 276 -6.70 -12.50 14.48
C VAL A 276 -6.93 -11.01 14.69
N LEU A 277 -7.78 -10.38 13.87
CA LEU A 277 -7.96 -8.93 13.85
C LEU A 277 -8.46 -8.37 15.19
N PRO A 278 -9.49 -8.90 15.86
CA PRO A 278 -9.94 -8.38 17.16
C PRO A 278 -8.81 -8.43 18.20
N ARG A 279 -8.11 -9.55 18.30
CA ARG A 279 -6.99 -9.72 19.23
C ARG A 279 -5.84 -8.75 18.96
N LEU A 280 -5.61 -8.43 17.69
CA LEU A 280 -4.59 -7.47 17.28
C LEU A 280 -5.00 -6.05 17.67
N LEU A 281 -6.28 -5.69 17.50
CA LEU A 281 -6.84 -4.40 17.90
C LEU A 281 -6.79 -4.21 19.42
N ASP A 282 -7.12 -5.25 20.20
CA ASP A 282 -6.98 -5.24 21.66
C ASP A 282 -5.51 -5.02 22.08
N ALA A 283 -4.57 -5.70 21.43
CA ALA A 283 -3.14 -5.57 21.73
C ALA A 283 -2.60 -4.17 21.38
N LEU A 284 -3.10 -3.55 20.29
CA LEU A 284 -2.78 -2.17 19.94
C LEU A 284 -3.31 -1.19 20.99
N ALA A 285 -4.56 -1.37 21.42
CA ALA A 285 -5.18 -0.56 22.46
C ALA A 285 -4.42 -0.66 23.79
N ALA A 286 -4.07 -1.88 24.21
CA ALA A 286 -3.29 -2.12 25.44
C ALA A 286 -1.90 -1.45 25.41
N LYS A 287 -1.32 -1.29 24.23
CA LYS A 287 -0.02 -0.59 24.03
C LYS A 287 -0.16 0.89 23.72
N GLN A 288 -1.36 1.43 23.73
CA GLN A 288 -1.66 2.82 23.34
C GLN A 288 -1.15 3.15 21.92
N LEU A 289 -1.20 2.16 21.01
CA LEU A 289 -0.85 2.32 19.60
C LEU A 289 -2.13 2.54 18.80
N ARG A 290 -2.21 3.68 18.12
CA ARG A 290 -3.42 4.06 17.37
C ARG A 290 -3.39 3.50 15.94
N PRO A 291 -4.39 2.71 15.51
CA PRO A 291 -4.56 2.34 14.11
C PRO A 291 -4.84 3.57 13.24
N VAL A 292 -4.04 3.74 12.19
CA VAL A 292 -4.14 4.85 11.25
C VAL A 292 -4.13 4.37 9.80
N THR A 293 -4.67 5.17 8.89
CA THR A 293 -4.53 4.91 7.46
C THR A 293 -3.15 5.36 6.96
N LEU A 294 -2.66 4.79 5.86
CA LEU A 294 -1.39 5.21 5.26
C LEU A 294 -1.40 6.68 4.82
N ARG A 295 -2.55 7.19 4.33
CA ARG A 295 -2.65 8.60 3.90
C ARG A 295 -2.51 9.58 5.05
N SER A 296 -2.92 9.20 6.25
CA SER A 296 -2.76 10.07 7.43
C SER A 296 -1.30 10.24 7.87
N ALA A 297 -0.38 9.51 7.24
CA ALA A 297 1.06 9.57 7.49
C ALA A 297 1.84 10.30 6.37
N LEU A 298 1.13 10.83 5.34
CA LEU A 298 1.68 11.74 4.31
C LEU A 298 1.77 13.21 4.81
#